data_a6b5be387dfeea4e6cc6144536fb2e18
#
_entry.id   a6b5be387dfeea4e6cc6144536fb2e18
#
_cell.length_a   1.000
_cell.length_b   1.000
_cell.length_c   1.000
_cell.angle_alpha   90.00
_cell.angle_beta   90.00
_cell.angle_gamma   90.00
#
_symmetry.space_group_name_H-M   'P 1'
#
loop_
_entity.id
_entity.type
_entity.pdbx_description
1 polymer ?
#
loop_
_entity_poly.entity_id
_entity_poly.type
_entity_poly.pdbx_seq_one_letter_code
_entity_poly.pdbx_strand_id
1 'polypeptide(L)'
;EMIAAYLGVKGMVTTLSTACSSAANAIMLGARLIRHGYLDTVLVGGTDALCRFTLNGFNSLMILDKEHCRPFDRARAGLNLGEGAGYLVLQSEKSLTKAPYCELSGYANANEAYHQTGSSPDGNGPFLSMSQAIASAGLTAGAIDYINVHGTGTPSNDASEGKAIRRIFDTRIPPFSW
;
A
#
# COMPACT_ATOMS: atom_id res chain seq x y z
N GLU A 1 -0.94 -13.81 -15.93
CA GLU A 1 -0.49 -14.50 -17.17
C GLU A 1 -0.84 -13.70 -18.43
N MET A 2 -2.09 -13.21 -18.62
CA MET A 2 -2.50 -12.47 -19.83
C MET A 2 -1.62 -11.24 -20.12
N ILE A 3 -1.32 -10.41 -19.10
CA ILE A 3 -0.45 -9.23 -19.28
C ILE A 3 0.95 -9.65 -19.73
N ALA A 4 1.51 -10.68 -19.10
CA ALA A 4 2.83 -11.20 -19.45
C ALA A 4 2.86 -11.74 -20.89
N ALA A 5 1.84 -12.47 -21.30
CA ALA A 5 1.70 -12.96 -22.66
C ALA A 5 1.56 -11.81 -23.68
N TYR A 6 0.73 -10.81 -23.37
CA TYR A 6 0.55 -9.64 -24.23
C TYR A 6 1.84 -8.83 -24.42
N LEU A 7 2.62 -8.68 -23.35
CA LEU A 7 3.89 -7.93 -23.35
C LEU A 7 5.10 -8.80 -23.79
N GLY A 8 4.91 -10.08 -24.06
CA GLY A 8 5.99 -10.99 -24.43
C GLY A 8 6.99 -11.27 -23.29
N VAL A 9 6.57 -11.12 -22.03
CA VAL A 9 7.41 -11.41 -20.86
C VAL A 9 7.65 -12.91 -20.76
N LYS A 10 8.92 -13.32 -20.74
CA LYS A 10 9.34 -14.74 -20.71
C LYS A 10 9.91 -15.17 -19.36
N GLY A 11 10.05 -14.25 -18.43
CA GLY A 11 10.61 -14.50 -17.12
C GLY A 11 9.59 -15.01 -16.10
N MET A 12 9.90 -14.84 -14.84
CA MET A 12 9.02 -15.20 -13.74
C MET A 12 7.71 -14.39 -13.80
N VAL A 13 6.59 -15.09 -13.73
CA VAL A 13 5.26 -14.49 -13.62
C VAL A 13 4.59 -15.07 -12.38
N THR A 14 4.11 -14.21 -11.49
CA THR A 14 3.40 -14.62 -10.29
C THR A 14 2.31 -13.63 -9.92
N THR A 15 1.33 -14.09 -9.16
CA THR A 15 0.26 -13.27 -8.59
C THR A 15 0.35 -13.30 -7.08
N LEU A 16 0.27 -12.14 -6.45
CA LEU A 16 0.19 -11.99 -5.01
C LEU A 16 -1.22 -11.58 -4.60
N SER A 17 -1.71 -12.15 -3.51
CA SER A 17 -3.01 -11.80 -2.96
C SER A 17 -2.89 -11.66 -1.44
N THR A 18 -2.83 -10.41 -1.00
CA THR A 18 -2.75 -10.02 0.42
C THR A 18 -3.76 -8.91 0.71
N ALA A 19 -4.98 -9.07 0.18
CA ALA A 19 -6.05 -8.07 0.26
C ALA A 19 -5.59 -6.68 -0.23
N CYS A 20 -5.92 -5.61 0.49
CA CYS A 20 -5.61 -4.21 0.11
C CYS A 20 -4.10 -3.95 -0.09
N SER A 21 -3.22 -4.76 0.51
CA SER A 21 -1.77 -4.62 0.40
C SER A 21 -1.15 -5.38 -0.78
N SER A 22 -1.94 -6.02 -1.64
CA SER A 22 -1.43 -6.88 -2.72
C SER A 22 -0.50 -6.14 -3.68
N ALA A 23 -0.89 -4.96 -4.14
CA ALA A 23 -0.05 -4.16 -5.05
C ALA A 23 1.26 -3.71 -4.38
N ALA A 24 1.19 -3.27 -3.12
CA ALA A 24 2.38 -2.91 -2.34
C ALA A 24 3.32 -4.13 -2.17
N ASN A 25 2.77 -5.31 -1.86
CA ASN A 25 3.55 -6.53 -1.76
C ASN A 25 4.16 -6.98 -3.11
N ALA A 26 3.47 -6.73 -4.23
CA ALA A 26 4.04 -6.97 -5.55
C ALA A 26 5.26 -6.04 -5.82
N ILE A 27 5.15 -4.76 -5.46
CA ILE A 27 6.25 -3.80 -5.54
C ILE A 27 7.42 -4.25 -4.65
N MET A 28 7.16 -4.63 -3.40
CA MET A 28 8.20 -5.11 -2.48
C MET A 28 8.89 -6.37 -2.98
N LEU A 29 8.15 -7.34 -3.52
CA LEU A 29 8.75 -8.54 -4.10
C LEU A 29 9.65 -8.19 -5.29
N GLY A 30 9.18 -7.37 -6.21
CA GLY A 30 9.97 -6.90 -7.35
C GLY A 30 11.25 -6.20 -6.92
N ALA A 31 11.16 -5.28 -5.94
CA ALA A 31 12.32 -4.58 -5.38
C ALA A 31 13.32 -5.55 -4.74
N ARG A 32 12.85 -6.56 -4.01
CA ARG A 32 13.71 -7.59 -3.41
C ARG A 32 14.44 -8.43 -4.46
N LEU A 33 13.74 -8.83 -5.52
CA LEU A 33 14.34 -9.59 -6.62
C LEU A 33 15.46 -8.79 -7.32
N ILE A 34 15.23 -7.49 -7.53
CA ILE A 34 16.26 -6.58 -8.09
C ILE A 34 17.41 -6.40 -7.09
N ARG A 35 17.13 -6.09 -5.83
CA ARG A 35 18.14 -5.84 -4.80
C ARG A 35 19.06 -7.03 -4.58
N HIS A 36 18.55 -8.25 -4.70
CA HIS A 36 19.34 -9.49 -4.60
C HIS A 36 19.97 -9.95 -5.92
N GLY A 37 19.84 -9.18 -6.99
CA GLY A 37 20.46 -9.48 -8.28
C GLY A 37 19.82 -10.61 -9.07
N TYR A 38 18.61 -11.03 -8.72
CA TYR A 38 17.89 -12.05 -9.48
C TYR A 38 17.32 -11.52 -10.79
N LEU A 39 16.90 -10.25 -10.79
CA LEU A 39 16.32 -9.57 -11.96
C LEU A 39 16.84 -8.14 -12.02
N ASP A 40 16.92 -7.60 -13.24
CA ASP A 40 17.28 -6.19 -13.47
C ASP A 40 16.07 -5.31 -13.76
N THR A 41 15.00 -5.88 -14.27
CA THR A 41 13.75 -5.16 -14.60
C THR A 41 12.55 -6.03 -14.26
N VAL A 42 11.57 -5.44 -13.57
CA VAL A 42 10.33 -6.13 -13.16
C VAL A 42 9.13 -5.21 -13.38
N LEU A 43 8.09 -5.73 -14.00
CA LEU A 43 6.77 -5.10 -14.04
C LEU A 43 6.00 -5.53 -12.78
N VAL A 44 5.57 -4.57 -11.98
CA VAL A 44 4.84 -4.78 -10.72
C VAL A 44 3.60 -3.91 -10.67
N GLY A 45 2.61 -4.31 -9.90
CA GLY A 45 1.40 -3.50 -9.73
C GLY A 45 0.21 -4.33 -9.32
N GLY A 46 -0.97 -3.78 -9.50
CA GLY A 46 -2.22 -4.43 -9.19
C GLY A 46 -3.38 -3.90 -10.01
N THR A 47 -4.42 -4.68 -10.02
CA THR A 47 -5.70 -4.30 -10.61
C THR A 47 -6.83 -4.82 -9.75
N ASP A 48 -7.87 -4.05 -9.65
CA ASP A 48 -9.11 -4.44 -9.00
C ASP A 48 -10.30 -4.05 -9.86
N ALA A 49 -11.34 -4.87 -9.88
CA ALA A 49 -12.55 -4.64 -10.64
C ALA A 49 -13.76 -4.79 -9.73
N LEU A 50 -14.77 -3.95 -9.93
CA LEU A 50 -16.04 -4.08 -9.24
C LEU A 50 -16.75 -5.36 -9.69
N CYS A 51 -16.96 -6.25 -8.75
CA CYS A 51 -17.73 -7.46 -8.97
C CYS A 51 -18.68 -7.74 -7.81
N ARG A 52 -19.70 -8.56 -8.07
CA ARG A 52 -20.71 -8.87 -7.05
C ARG A 52 -20.14 -9.50 -5.79
N PHE A 53 -19.09 -10.32 -5.94
CA PHE A 53 -18.41 -10.95 -4.80
C PHE A 53 -17.80 -9.89 -3.88
N THR A 54 -17.03 -8.96 -4.44
CA THR A 54 -16.37 -7.88 -3.68
C THR A 54 -17.42 -6.96 -3.04
N LEU A 55 -18.41 -6.51 -3.82
CA LEU A 55 -19.49 -5.65 -3.31
C LEU A 55 -20.25 -6.29 -2.16
N ASN A 56 -20.68 -7.55 -2.30
CA ASN A 56 -21.42 -8.25 -1.26
C ASN A 56 -20.54 -8.55 -0.04
N GLY A 57 -19.26 -8.87 -0.25
CA GLY A 57 -18.31 -9.09 0.83
C GLY A 57 -18.17 -7.86 1.72
N PHE A 58 -17.86 -6.70 1.15
CA PHE A 58 -17.74 -5.46 1.91
C PHE A 58 -19.07 -4.97 2.49
N ASN A 59 -20.18 -5.18 1.79
CA ASN A 59 -21.50 -4.87 2.32
C ASN A 59 -21.83 -5.71 3.56
N SER A 60 -21.46 -6.98 3.58
CA SER A 60 -21.67 -7.87 4.74
C SER A 60 -20.87 -7.44 5.98
N LEU A 61 -19.76 -6.72 5.79
CA LEU A 61 -18.98 -6.14 6.88
C LEU A 61 -19.57 -4.83 7.42
N MET A 62 -20.60 -4.29 6.76
CA MET A 62 -21.28 -3.04 7.13
C MET A 62 -20.33 -1.83 7.23
N ILE A 63 -19.37 -1.75 6.33
CA ILE A 63 -18.34 -0.70 6.29
C ILE A 63 -18.42 0.18 5.05
N LEU A 64 -19.48 0.05 4.26
CA LEU A 64 -19.72 0.92 3.11
C LEU A 64 -20.45 2.21 3.52
N ASP A 65 -20.00 3.36 3.03
CA ASP A 65 -20.70 4.62 3.16
C ASP A 65 -21.67 4.81 1.98
N LYS A 66 -22.83 5.39 2.23
CA LYS A 66 -23.80 5.81 1.21
C LYS A 66 -23.42 7.13 0.54
N GLU A 67 -22.63 7.94 1.25
CA GLU A 67 -22.08 9.19 0.78
C GLU A 67 -20.64 9.00 0.30
N HIS A 68 -20.03 10.04 -0.26
CA HIS A 68 -18.61 10.01 -0.58
C HIS A 68 -17.75 9.74 0.65
N CYS A 69 -16.80 8.83 0.49
CA CYS A 69 -15.83 8.49 1.52
C CYS A 69 -15.09 9.74 2.01
N ARG A 70 -15.00 9.87 3.34
CA ARG A 70 -14.42 11.04 4.02
C ARG A 70 -13.35 10.61 5.02
N PRO A 71 -12.21 10.10 4.57
CA PRO A 71 -11.16 9.63 5.47
C PRO A 71 -10.74 10.70 6.49
N PHE A 72 -10.56 10.27 7.71
CA PHE A 72 -10.20 11.09 8.89
C PHE A 72 -11.22 12.16 9.29
N ASP A 73 -12.32 12.30 8.58
CA ASP A 73 -13.41 13.21 8.96
C ASP A 73 -14.14 12.72 10.22
N ARG A 74 -14.67 13.68 10.99
CA ARG A 74 -15.45 13.37 12.21
C ARG A 74 -16.74 12.62 11.87
N ALA A 75 -17.35 12.91 10.73
CA ALA A 75 -18.60 12.31 10.27
C ALA A 75 -18.38 11.15 9.29
N ARG A 76 -17.15 10.60 9.21
CA ARG A 76 -16.89 9.45 8.35
C ARG A 76 -17.73 8.24 8.77
N ALA A 77 -18.23 7.50 7.81
CA ALA A 77 -19.12 6.37 8.07
C ALA A 77 -18.70 5.07 7.38
N GLY A 78 -17.76 5.14 6.45
CA GLY A 78 -17.30 3.96 5.72
C GLY A 78 -16.53 4.29 4.46
N LEU A 79 -16.33 3.29 3.63
CA LEU A 79 -15.60 3.39 2.37
C LEU A 79 -16.55 3.31 1.17
N ASN A 80 -16.06 3.75 0.02
CA ASN A 80 -16.65 3.45 -1.28
C ASN A 80 -15.73 2.51 -2.05
N LEU A 81 -16.30 1.57 -2.77
CA LEU A 81 -15.55 0.69 -3.64
C LEU A 81 -15.39 1.31 -5.03
N GLY A 82 -14.23 1.11 -5.62
CA GLY A 82 -13.91 1.51 -6.98
C GLY A 82 -13.23 0.39 -7.75
N GLU A 83 -12.87 0.67 -8.98
CA GLU A 83 -12.04 -0.21 -9.79
C GLU A 83 -10.89 0.59 -10.42
N GLY A 84 -9.79 -0.07 -10.67
CA GLY A 84 -8.61 0.56 -11.23
C GLY A 84 -7.47 -0.41 -11.49
N ALA A 85 -6.48 0.04 -12.22
CA ALA A 85 -5.25 -0.69 -12.46
C ALA A 85 -4.06 0.27 -12.44
N GLY A 86 -3.00 -0.12 -11.74
CA GLY A 86 -1.76 0.63 -11.67
C GLY A 86 -0.55 -0.29 -11.75
N TYR A 87 0.38 0.01 -12.65
CA TYR A 87 1.59 -0.78 -12.84
C TYR A 87 2.82 0.11 -12.93
N LEU A 88 3.91 -0.37 -12.37
CA LEU A 88 5.22 0.27 -12.37
C LEU A 88 6.26 -0.65 -12.99
N VAL A 89 7.24 -0.09 -13.67
CA VAL A 89 8.46 -0.79 -14.08
C VAL A 89 9.56 -0.41 -13.08
N LEU A 90 10.00 -1.40 -12.30
CA LEU A 90 11.17 -1.26 -11.44
C LEU A 90 12.41 -1.69 -12.21
N GLN A 91 13.49 -0.92 -12.06
CA GLN A 91 14.78 -1.23 -12.69
C GLN A 91 15.91 -1.07 -11.69
N SER A 92 16.93 -1.90 -11.82
CA SER A 92 18.20 -1.67 -11.11
C SER A 92 18.91 -0.46 -11.72
N GLU A 93 19.65 0.28 -10.90
CA GLU A 93 20.39 1.46 -11.35
C GLU A 93 21.28 1.17 -12.57
N LYS A 94 21.95 0.01 -12.58
CA LYS A 94 22.82 -0.43 -13.68
C LYS A 94 22.09 -0.70 -15.00
N SER A 95 20.78 -0.91 -14.98
CA SER A 95 19.97 -1.19 -16.16
C SER A 95 19.17 0.02 -16.66
N LEU A 96 19.30 1.17 -15.99
CA LEU A 96 18.62 2.40 -16.38
C LEU A 96 19.14 2.91 -17.73
N THR A 97 18.22 3.18 -18.63
CA THR A 97 18.50 3.81 -19.94
C THR A 97 18.01 5.26 -20.01
N LYS A 98 17.25 5.69 -19.02
CA LYS A 98 16.68 7.03 -18.86
C LYS A 98 16.69 7.42 -17.39
N ALA A 99 16.56 8.71 -17.10
CA ALA A 99 16.35 9.17 -15.74
C ALA A 99 15.06 8.54 -15.16
N PRO A 100 15.11 7.98 -13.95
CA PRO A 100 13.92 7.42 -13.29
C PRO A 100 13.00 8.56 -12.82
N TYR A 101 11.73 8.25 -12.63
CA TYR A 101 10.78 9.19 -12.01
C TYR A 101 11.05 9.38 -10.52
N CYS A 102 11.45 8.30 -9.84
CA CYS A 102 11.77 8.29 -8.41
C CYS A 102 12.59 7.04 -8.07
N GLU A 103 13.08 7.00 -6.85
CA GLU A 103 13.75 5.85 -6.26
C GLU A 103 12.85 5.20 -5.20
N LEU A 104 12.79 3.88 -5.18
CA LEU A 104 12.19 3.10 -4.11
C LEU A 104 13.26 2.80 -3.05
N SER A 105 13.39 3.70 -2.09
CA SER A 105 14.47 3.67 -1.09
C SER A 105 14.20 2.68 0.05
N GLY A 106 12.92 2.47 0.44
CA GLY A 106 12.58 1.59 1.54
C GLY A 106 11.16 1.04 1.45
N TYR A 107 10.97 -0.09 2.12
CA TYR A 107 9.67 -0.76 2.20
C TYR A 107 9.62 -1.69 3.41
N ALA A 108 8.40 -1.96 3.88
CA ALA A 108 8.16 -2.94 4.93
C ALA A 108 6.74 -3.48 4.88
N ASN A 109 6.56 -4.63 5.49
CA ASN A 109 5.27 -5.25 5.73
C ASN A 109 5.21 -5.72 7.18
N ALA A 110 4.06 -5.58 7.82
CA ALA A 110 3.86 -5.99 9.19
C ALA A 110 2.51 -6.69 9.36
N ASN A 111 2.50 -7.68 10.25
CA ASN A 111 1.27 -8.32 10.71
C ASN A 111 1.19 -8.13 12.22
N GLU A 112 0.14 -7.48 12.69
CA GLU A 112 -0.08 -7.26 14.12
C GLU A 112 -0.85 -8.38 14.82
N ALA A 113 -1.41 -9.32 14.05
CA ALA A 113 -2.18 -10.49 14.53
C ALA A 113 -3.27 -10.15 15.57
N TYR A 114 -3.86 -8.94 15.47
CA TYR A 114 -4.87 -8.46 16.42
C TYR A 114 -6.26 -9.04 16.12
N HIS A 115 -6.69 -8.96 14.86
CA HIS A 115 -8.01 -9.40 14.40
C HIS A 115 -7.95 -9.77 12.92
N GLN A 116 -8.89 -10.60 12.44
CA GLN A 116 -8.90 -11.06 11.03
C GLN A 116 -9.07 -9.93 10.01
N THR A 117 -9.85 -8.90 10.35
CA THR A 117 -10.20 -7.79 9.43
C THR A 117 -10.02 -6.40 10.02
N GLY A 118 -9.73 -6.29 11.32
CA GLY A 118 -9.65 -5.02 12.04
C GLY A 118 -8.24 -4.72 12.53
N SER A 119 -7.83 -3.46 12.42
CA SER A 119 -6.58 -2.97 13.00
C SER A 119 -6.68 -2.82 14.51
N SER A 120 -5.54 -2.94 15.20
CA SER A 120 -5.49 -2.70 16.65
C SER A 120 -5.86 -1.25 16.98
N PRO A 121 -6.58 -1.02 18.09
CA PRO A 121 -6.93 0.35 18.52
C PRO A 121 -5.71 1.24 18.75
N ASP A 122 -4.54 0.67 19.00
CA ASP A 122 -3.29 1.39 19.26
C ASP A 122 -2.46 1.66 17.98
N GLY A 123 -2.90 1.16 16.82
CA GLY A 123 -2.24 1.36 15.56
C GLY A 123 -0.88 0.66 15.44
N ASN A 124 -0.71 -0.50 16.06
CA ASN A 124 0.57 -1.19 16.07
C ASN A 124 1.01 -1.69 14.69
N GLY A 125 0.10 -2.26 13.91
CA GLY A 125 0.41 -2.72 12.55
C GLY A 125 0.87 -1.59 11.62
N PRO A 126 0.08 -0.52 11.43
CA PRO A 126 0.50 0.65 10.67
C PRO A 126 1.79 1.29 11.21
N PHE A 127 1.95 1.38 12.53
CA PHE A 127 3.18 1.89 13.14
C PHE A 127 4.41 1.05 12.76
N LEU A 128 4.32 -0.27 12.87
CA LEU A 128 5.43 -1.17 12.53
C LEU A 128 5.79 -1.08 11.06
N SER A 129 4.81 -1.14 10.15
CA SER A 129 5.09 -1.08 8.71
C SER A 129 5.73 0.24 8.29
N MET A 130 5.20 1.38 8.75
CA MET A 130 5.77 2.70 8.46
C MET A 130 7.17 2.87 9.07
N SER A 131 7.35 2.52 10.36
CA SER A 131 8.64 2.65 11.04
C SER A 131 9.73 1.83 10.36
N GLN A 132 9.40 0.58 10.01
CA GLN A 132 10.34 -0.31 9.33
C GLN A 132 10.64 0.14 7.89
N ALA A 133 9.67 0.70 7.17
CA ALA A 133 9.89 1.24 5.84
C ALA A 133 10.85 2.43 5.87
N ILE A 134 10.64 3.37 6.81
CA ILE A 134 11.53 4.51 7.03
C ILE A 134 12.94 4.04 7.41
N ALA A 135 13.04 3.09 8.34
CA ALA A 135 14.32 2.52 8.76
C ALA A 135 15.04 1.80 7.61
N SER A 136 14.32 1.03 6.78
CA SER A 136 14.88 0.32 5.64
C SER A 136 15.39 1.26 4.55
N ALA A 137 14.85 2.47 4.47
CA ALA A 137 15.33 3.54 3.60
C ALA A 137 16.57 4.28 4.16
N GLY A 138 16.96 4.00 5.40
CA GLY A 138 18.01 4.76 6.09
C GLY A 138 17.62 6.19 6.42
N LEU A 139 16.32 6.49 6.49
CA LEU A 139 15.77 7.82 6.74
C LEU A 139 15.28 7.97 8.18
N THR A 140 14.96 9.20 8.54
CA THR A 140 14.22 9.54 9.76
C THR A 140 12.82 10.05 9.41
N ALA A 141 11.92 10.06 10.36
CA ALA A 141 10.57 10.62 10.17
C ALA A 141 10.59 12.07 9.68
N GLY A 142 11.58 12.86 10.12
CA GLY A 142 11.76 14.25 9.69
C GLY A 142 12.08 14.45 8.20
N ALA A 143 12.50 13.40 7.50
CA ALA A 143 12.80 13.44 6.07
C ALA A 143 11.56 13.11 5.18
N ILE A 144 10.44 12.82 5.79
CA ILE A 144 9.20 12.52 5.06
C ILE A 144 8.41 13.81 4.88
N ASP A 145 8.14 14.18 3.63
CA ASP A 145 7.45 15.41 3.27
C ASP A 145 5.97 15.21 2.94
N TYR A 146 5.57 13.95 2.67
CA TYR A 146 4.19 13.63 2.28
C TYR A 146 3.84 12.18 2.57
N ILE A 147 2.58 11.91 2.90
CA ILE A 147 2.06 10.58 3.14
C ILE A 147 0.82 10.35 2.26
N ASN A 148 0.79 9.28 1.48
CA ASN A 148 -0.46 8.74 0.96
C ASN A 148 -0.94 7.69 1.96
N VAL A 149 -2.08 7.95 2.61
CA VAL A 149 -2.62 7.11 3.67
C VAL A 149 -3.53 6.02 3.11
N HIS A 150 -3.79 4.97 3.88
CA HIS A 150 -4.81 3.99 3.54
C HIS A 150 -6.21 4.64 3.54
N GLY A 151 -6.52 5.40 4.60
CA GLY A 151 -7.63 6.32 4.61
C GLY A 151 -8.96 5.74 4.13
N THR A 152 -9.40 4.63 4.72
CA THR A 152 -10.62 3.93 4.26
C THR A 152 -11.91 4.68 4.58
N GLY A 153 -11.87 5.70 5.43
CA GLY A 153 -13.08 6.37 5.92
C GLY A 153 -13.84 5.54 6.95
N THR A 154 -13.34 4.38 7.34
CA THR A 154 -13.95 3.60 8.41
C THR A 154 -13.50 4.11 9.77
N PRO A 155 -14.39 4.15 10.79
CA PRO A 155 -14.04 4.66 12.12
C PRO A 155 -12.82 4.00 12.73
N SER A 156 -12.72 2.68 12.64
CA SER A 156 -11.65 1.90 13.27
C SER A 156 -10.29 2.04 12.55
N ASN A 157 -10.27 1.93 11.23
CA ASN A 157 -9.01 2.03 10.47
C ASN A 157 -8.38 3.41 10.62
N ASP A 158 -9.16 4.48 10.37
CA ASP A 158 -8.61 5.83 10.40
C ASP A 158 -8.14 6.24 11.82
N ALA A 159 -8.82 5.73 12.86
CA ALA A 159 -8.38 5.95 14.23
C ALA A 159 -7.05 5.24 14.52
N SER A 160 -6.89 3.99 14.06
CA SER A 160 -5.68 3.19 14.18
C SER A 160 -4.50 3.81 13.41
N GLU A 161 -4.71 4.10 12.12
CA GLU A 161 -3.71 4.70 11.26
C GLU A 161 -3.30 6.10 11.73
N GLY A 162 -4.26 6.94 12.14
CA GLY A 162 -3.99 8.26 12.69
C GLY A 162 -3.16 8.23 13.97
N LYS A 163 -3.37 7.24 14.86
CA LYS A 163 -2.51 7.04 16.03
C LYS A 163 -1.09 6.64 15.63
N ALA A 164 -0.95 5.73 14.67
CA ALA A 164 0.35 5.32 14.17
C ALA A 164 1.13 6.49 13.56
N ILE A 165 0.48 7.31 12.75
CA ILE A 165 1.07 8.53 12.17
C ILE A 165 1.56 9.46 13.28
N ARG A 166 0.73 9.73 14.29
CA ARG A 166 1.13 10.58 15.43
C ARG A 166 2.31 10.01 16.22
N ARG A 167 2.37 8.70 16.40
CA ARG A 167 3.48 8.03 17.10
C ARG A 167 4.80 8.15 16.36
N ILE A 168 4.78 8.25 15.03
CA ILE A 168 5.99 8.36 14.18
C ILE A 168 6.41 9.81 14.02
N PHE A 169 5.46 10.70 13.72
CA PHE A 169 5.75 12.07 13.31
C PHE A 169 5.58 13.10 14.42
N ASP A 170 5.01 12.69 15.57
CA ASP A 170 4.81 13.48 16.78
C ASP A 170 4.24 14.89 16.47
N THR A 171 5.08 15.92 16.54
CA THR A 171 4.68 17.33 16.38
C THR A 171 4.67 17.81 14.93
N ARG A 172 5.36 17.14 14.02
CA ARG A 172 5.45 17.51 12.60
C ARG A 172 4.85 16.41 11.72
N ILE A 173 3.54 16.34 11.67
CA ILE A 173 2.85 15.43 10.74
C ILE A 173 2.95 16.01 9.32
N PRO A 174 3.50 15.27 8.34
CA PRO A 174 3.52 15.70 6.94
C PRO A 174 2.10 15.87 6.38
N PRO A 175 1.90 16.71 5.36
CA PRO A 175 0.66 16.70 4.57
C PRO A 175 0.34 15.29 4.07
N PHE A 176 -0.93 14.95 4.01
CA PHE A 176 -1.35 13.63 3.54
C PHE A 176 -2.60 13.69 2.67
N SER A 177 -2.78 12.67 1.83
CA SER A 177 -4.03 12.41 1.10
C SER A 177 -4.33 10.91 1.06
N TRP A 178 -5.50 10.56 0.55
CA TRP A 178 -5.99 9.20 0.40
C TRP A 178 -6.37 8.89 -1.05
#